data_e06ca934e0a29255bad6d14535328576
#
_entry.id   e06ca934e0a29255bad6d14535328576
#
_cell.length_a   1.000
_cell.length_b   1.000
_cell.length_c   1.000
_cell.angle_alpha   90.00
_cell.angle_beta   90.00
_cell.angle_gamma   90.00
#
_symmetry.space_group_name_H-M   'P 1'
#
loop_
_entity.id
_entity.type
_entity.pdbx_description
1 polymer ?
#
loop_
_entity_poly.entity_id
_entity_poly.type
_entity_poly.pdbx_seq_one_letter_code
_entity_poly.pdbx_strand_id
1 'polypeptide(L)'
;MRVRVSKTGLYTYPDLSIACDKEQFVDDKGDTLLTPKVLFEILSDSTEKYDRSTKMSQYMQIDSLQEYVLVSQSQPRVEVYQRRSDGKWNYSDASGLAASITLESVGITLPLSEIYLRVEFPPLEPQTGELVSRDP
;
A
#
# COMPACT_ATOMS: atom_id res chain seq x y z
N MET A 1 9.59 -7.73 -6.26
CA MET A 1 9.48 -9.20 -6.24
C MET A 1 8.07 -9.63 -6.62
N ARG A 2 7.98 -10.70 -7.37
CA ARG A 2 6.69 -11.26 -7.75
C ARG A 2 6.04 -11.97 -6.56
N VAL A 3 4.74 -11.80 -6.42
CA VAL A 3 3.95 -12.45 -5.35
C VAL A 3 2.86 -13.29 -6.00
N ARG A 4 2.61 -14.48 -5.46
CA ARG A 4 1.51 -15.32 -5.90
C ARG A 4 0.44 -15.38 -4.84
N VAL A 5 -0.81 -15.11 -5.25
CA VAL A 5 -1.97 -15.30 -4.38
C VAL A 5 -2.42 -16.75 -4.53
N SER A 6 -2.07 -17.57 -3.54
CA SER A 6 -2.25 -19.03 -3.65
C SER A 6 -3.71 -19.42 -3.90
N LYS A 7 -4.65 -18.77 -3.26
CA LYS A 7 -6.07 -19.13 -3.38
C LYS A 7 -6.65 -18.86 -4.76
N THR A 8 -6.13 -17.90 -5.49
CA THR A 8 -6.66 -17.49 -6.79
C THR A 8 -5.72 -17.84 -7.93
N GLY A 9 -4.44 -18.10 -7.63
CA GLY A 9 -3.42 -18.37 -8.64
C GLY A 9 -2.88 -17.10 -9.32
N LEU A 10 -3.30 -15.93 -8.87
CA LEU A 10 -2.81 -14.68 -9.47
C LEU A 10 -1.34 -14.45 -9.16
N TYR A 11 -0.58 -14.05 -10.15
CA TYR A 11 0.78 -13.53 -9.99
C TYR A 11 0.72 -12.02 -10.11
N THR A 12 1.42 -11.30 -9.22
CA THR A 12 1.38 -9.86 -9.18
C THR A 12 2.74 -9.30 -8.75
N TYR A 13 2.95 -8.02 -9.04
CA TYR A 13 4.22 -7.35 -8.78
C TYR A 13 3.97 -6.10 -7.93
N PRO A 14 3.84 -6.24 -6.61
CA PRO A 14 3.74 -5.06 -5.75
C PRO A 14 5.01 -4.23 -5.81
N ASP A 15 4.90 -2.93 -5.55
CA ASP A 15 6.05 -2.04 -5.57
C ASP A 15 7.05 -2.38 -4.47
N LEU A 16 6.55 -2.85 -3.33
CA LEU A 16 7.40 -3.30 -2.24
C LEU A 16 6.67 -4.37 -1.45
N SER A 17 7.41 -5.37 -0.98
CA SER A 17 6.87 -6.40 -0.09
C SER A 17 7.80 -6.61 1.09
N ILE A 18 7.20 -6.89 2.26
CA ILE A 18 7.95 -7.26 3.45
C ILE A 18 7.49 -8.66 3.85
N ALA A 19 8.45 -9.55 4.02
CA ALA A 19 8.21 -10.89 4.52
C ALA A 19 9.12 -11.09 5.74
N CYS A 20 8.62 -11.84 6.72
CA CYS A 20 9.34 -12.08 7.96
C CYS A 20 9.40 -13.57 8.24
N ASP A 21 10.39 -13.95 9.06
CA ASP A 21 10.54 -15.32 9.53
C ASP A 21 10.67 -16.34 8.41
N LYS A 22 9.72 -17.25 8.31
CA LYS A 22 9.81 -18.36 7.36
C LYS A 22 9.17 -17.98 6.03
N GLU A 23 9.92 -17.26 5.22
CA GLU A 23 9.48 -16.94 3.88
C GLU A 23 9.26 -18.22 3.07
N GLN A 24 8.19 -18.26 2.29
CA GLN A 24 7.90 -19.33 1.37
C GLN A 24 7.84 -18.79 -0.05
N PHE A 25 8.52 -19.49 -0.95
CA PHE A 25 8.60 -19.12 -2.34
C PHE A 25 8.04 -20.23 -3.22
N VAL A 26 7.62 -19.87 -4.42
CA VAL A 26 7.09 -20.84 -5.39
C VAL A 26 8.20 -21.79 -5.85
N ASP A 27 9.43 -21.29 -5.97
CA ASP A 27 10.55 -22.05 -6.46
C ASP A 27 11.82 -21.80 -5.64
N ASP A 28 12.87 -22.56 -5.92
CA ASP A 28 14.13 -22.48 -5.20
C ASP A 28 14.92 -21.21 -5.48
N LYS A 29 14.53 -20.43 -6.50
CA LYS A 29 15.24 -19.21 -6.87
C LYS A 29 14.85 -18.03 -6.01
N GLY A 30 13.74 -18.11 -5.29
CA GLY A 30 13.28 -17.02 -4.43
C GLY A 30 12.77 -15.82 -5.18
N ASP A 31 12.27 -15.98 -6.40
CA ASP A 31 11.77 -14.88 -7.21
C ASP A 31 10.26 -14.69 -7.14
N THR A 32 9.55 -15.60 -6.51
CA THR A 32 8.09 -15.50 -6.31
C THR A 32 7.74 -15.83 -4.88
N LEU A 33 7.25 -14.85 -4.15
CA LEU A 33 6.95 -14.95 -2.73
C LEU A 33 5.51 -15.38 -2.51
N LEU A 34 5.30 -16.32 -1.59
CA LEU A 34 3.98 -16.80 -1.18
C LEU A 34 3.50 -16.23 0.14
N THR A 35 4.40 -15.72 0.97
CA THR A 35 4.09 -15.32 2.34
C THR A 35 4.48 -13.88 2.65
N PRO A 36 4.00 -12.90 1.86
CA PRO A 36 4.25 -11.50 2.23
C PRO A 36 3.47 -11.16 3.50
N LYS A 37 4.04 -10.33 4.34
CA LYS A 37 3.39 -9.83 5.55
C LYS A 37 2.84 -8.43 5.35
N VAL A 38 3.54 -7.61 4.60
CA VAL A 38 3.12 -6.25 4.25
C VAL A 38 3.36 -6.05 2.76
N LEU A 39 2.40 -5.46 2.09
CA LEU A 39 2.52 -5.09 0.67
C LEU A 39 2.29 -3.60 0.52
N PHE A 40 3.11 -2.96 -0.31
CA PHE A 40 3.01 -1.54 -0.63
C PHE A 40 2.72 -1.38 -2.11
N GLU A 41 1.80 -0.47 -2.44
CA GLU A 41 1.56 -0.06 -3.82
C GLU A 41 1.62 1.46 -3.90
N ILE A 42 2.34 1.96 -4.90
CA ILE A 42 2.38 3.39 -5.17
C ILE A 42 1.28 3.68 -6.18
N LEU A 43 0.33 4.51 -5.78
CA LEU A 43 -0.83 4.81 -6.60
C LEU A 43 -0.49 5.88 -7.63
N SER A 44 -0.74 5.59 -8.89
CA SER A 44 -0.73 6.59 -9.95
C SER A 44 -2.16 6.82 -10.40
N ASP A 45 -2.39 7.92 -11.13
CA ASP A 45 -3.74 8.22 -11.63
C ASP A 45 -4.29 7.07 -12.48
N SER A 46 -3.41 6.39 -13.22
CA SER A 46 -3.83 5.31 -14.11
C SER A 46 -4.08 3.99 -13.39
N THR A 47 -3.49 3.77 -12.22
CA THR A 47 -3.58 2.48 -11.52
C THR A 47 -4.43 2.53 -10.26
N GLU A 48 -4.79 3.72 -9.78
CA GLU A 48 -5.43 3.85 -8.47
C GLU A 48 -6.70 3.01 -8.36
N LYS A 49 -7.56 3.06 -9.36
CA LYS A 49 -8.82 2.34 -9.32
C LYS A 49 -8.59 0.83 -9.25
N TYR A 50 -7.65 0.31 -10.02
CA TYR A 50 -7.30 -1.11 -10.02
C TYR A 50 -6.72 -1.51 -8.65
N ASP A 51 -5.79 -0.70 -8.12
CA ASP A 51 -5.14 -1.01 -6.83
C ASP A 51 -6.14 -0.99 -5.68
N ARG A 52 -7.11 -0.07 -5.73
CA ARG A 52 -8.09 0.05 -4.65
C ARG A 52 -9.18 -1.00 -4.68
N SER A 53 -9.47 -1.57 -5.84
CA SER A 53 -10.59 -2.50 -5.95
C SER A 53 -10.13 -3.93 -6.24
N THR A 54 -9.66 -4.17 -7.46
CA THR A 54 -9.35 -5.52 -7.90
C THR A 54 -8.14 -6.09 -7.18
N LYS A 55 -7.07 -5.32 -7.11
CA LYS A 55 -5.83 -5.78 -6.48
C LYS A 55 -6.01 -6.00 -4.98
N MET A 56 -6.69 -5.08 -4.30
CA MET A 56 -6.96 -5.22 -2.89
C MET A 56 -7.76 -6.49 -2.60
N SER A 57 -8.79 -6.75 -3.39
CA SER A 57 -9.60 -7.96 -3.23
C SER A 57 -8.75 -9.22 -3.34
N GLN A 58 -7.79 -9.24 -4.25
CA GLN A 58 -6.88 -10.36 -4.40
C GLN A 58 -5.91 -10.48 -3.21
N TYR A 59 -5.31 -9.37 -2.82
CA TYR A 59 -4.32 -9.37 -1.74
C TYR A 59 -4.92 -9.79 -0.39
N MET A 60 -6.17 -9.41 -0.14
CA MET A 60 -6.84 -9.79 1.10
C MET A 60 -7.01 -11.30 1.25
N GLN A 61 -6.87 -12.06 0.18
CA GLN A 61 -6.93 -13.52 0.22
C GLN A 61 -5.60 -14.18 0.56
N ILE A 62 -4.54 -13.41 0.72
CA ILE A 62 -3.24 -13.94 1.14
C ILE A 62 -3.27 -14.09 2.65
N ASP A 63 -3.19 -15.32 3.14
CA ASP A 63 -3.34 -15.60 4.57
C ASP A 63 -2.27 -14.94 5.43
N SER A 64 -1.05 -14.84 4.94
CA SER A 64 0.06 -14.23 5.68
C SER A 64 -0.03 -12.71 5.73
N LEU A 65 -0.80 -12.09 4.83
CA LEU A 65 -0.80 -10.64 4.71
C LEU A 65 -1.49 -9.99 5.90
N GLN A 66 -0.79 -9.08 6.56
CA GLN A 66 -1.31 -8.36 7.71
C GLN A 66 -1.62 -6.91 7.41
N GLU A 67 -0.89 -6.31 6.47
CA GLU A 67 -1.09 -4.91 6.15
C GLU A 67 -0.89 -4.66 4.66
N TYR A 68 -1.77 -3.81 4.12
CA TYR A 68 -1.69 -3.36 2.74
C TYR A 68 -1.63 -1.84 2.75
N VAL A 69 -0.57 -1.29 2.17
CA VAL A 69 -0.25 0.14 2.26
C VAL A 69 -0.32 0.75 0.87
N LEU A 70 -1.11 1.81 0.76
CA LEU A 70 -1.27 2.56 -0.48
C LEU A 70 -0.61 3.93 -0.33
N VAL A 71 0.36 4.21 -1.17
CA VAL A 71 1.15 5.45 -1.11
C VAL A 71 0.73 6.33 -2.27
N SER A 72 0.21 7.52 -1.98
CA SER A 72 -0.20 8.46 -3.02
C SER A 72 1.04 9.00 -3.74
N GLN A 73 0.95 9.12 -5.06
CA GLN A 73 2.02 9.70 -5.86
C GLN A 73 1.88 11.22 -6.00
N SER A 74 0.68 11.74 -5.81
CA SER A 74 0.40 13.15 -6.09
C SER A 74 0.44 14.06 -4.86
N GLN A 75 0.41 13.49 -3.67
CA GLN A 75 0.41 14.25 -2.42
C GLN A 75 0.97 13.39 -1.29
N PRO A 76 1.43 14.00 -0.18
CA PRO A 76 1.92 13.20 0.95
C PRO A 76 0.73 12.61 1.72
N ARG A 77 0.28 11.46 1.27
CA ARG A 77 -0.85 10.75 1.88
C ARG A 77 -0.63 9.25 1.74
N VAL A 78 -0.78 8.55 2.85
CA VAL A 78 -0.61 7.09 2.90
C VAL A 78 -1.82 6.48 3.58
N GLU A 79 -2.34 5.41 2.99
CA GLU A 79 -3.48 4.68 3.53
C GLU A 79 -3.03 3.29 3.92
N VAL A 80 -3.53 2.80 5.05
CA VAL A 80 -3.16 1.48 5.58
C VAL A 80 -4.41 0.67 5.83
N TYR A 81 -4.46 -0.51 5.25
CA TYR A 81 -5.45 -1.53 5.58
C TYR A 81 -4.75 -2.57 6.44
N GLN A 82 -5.27 -2.79 7.64
CA GLN A 82 -4.66 -3.71 8.61
C GLN A 82 -5.64 -4.82 8.94
N ARG A 83 -5.16 -6.06 8.90
CA ARG A 83 -5.98 -7.23 9.24
C ARG A 83 -6.15 -7.30 10.75
N ARG A 84 -7.39 -7.47 11.18
CA ARG A 84 -7.74 -7.67 12.59
C ARG A 84 -7.71 -9.15 12.92
N SER A 85 -7.69 -9.44 14.22
CA SER A 85 -7.72 -10.84 14.69
C SER A 85 -9.00 -11.57 14.30
N ASP A 86 -10.09 -10.84 14.05
CA ASP A 86 -11.35 -11.43 13.60
C ASP A 86 -11.42 -11.63 12.08
N GLY A 87 -10.33 -11.36 11.37
CA GLY A 87 -10.26 -11.51 9.91
C GLY A 87 -10.77 -10.32 9.12
N LYS A 88 -11.35 -9.34 9.78
CA LYS A 88 -11.78 -8.11 9.13
C LYS A 88 -10.60 -7.16 9.02
N TRP A 89 -10.78 -6.08 8.26
CA TRP A 89 -9.71 -5.12 7.97
C TRP A 89 -10.07 -3.75 8.51
N ASN A 90 -9.11 -3.13 9.18
CA ASN A 90 -9.22 -1.74 9.62
C ASN A 90 -8.55 -0.85 8.57
N TYR A 91 -9.16 0.29 8.34
CA TYR A 91 -8.62 1.31 7.46
C TYR A 91 -8.16 2.52 8.29
N SER A 92 -6.99 3.05 7.96
CA SER A 92 -6.53 4.32 8.51
C SER A 92 -5.75 5.06 7.44
N ASP A 93 -5.58 6.37 7.62
CA ASP A 93 -4.76 7.15 6.72
C ASP A 93 -3.98 8.21 7.47
N ALA A 94 -2.92 8.69 6.83
CA ALA A 94 -2.09 9.75 7.33
C ALA A 94 -1.82 10.72 6.20
N SER A 95 -1.94 12.01 6.46
CA SER A 95 -1.72 13.07 5.49
C SER A 95 -0.74 14.09 6.03
N GLY A 96 0.13 14.58 5.14
CA GLY A 96 1.12 15.58 5.47
C GLY A 96 2.44 14.97 5.89
N LEU A 97 3.53 15.69 5.62
CA LEU A 97 4.88 15.19 5.88
C LEU A 97 5.18 15.04 7.37
N ALA A 98 4.42 15.72 8.24
CA ALA A 98 4.60 15.61 9.69
C ALA A 98 3.89 14.38 10.28
N ALA A 99 3.06 13.70 9.49
CA ALA A 99 2.32 12.53 9.96
C ALA A 99 3.19 11.27 9.85
N SER A 100 2.74 10.20 10.48
CA SER A 100 3.41 8.90 10.45
C SER A 100 2.38 7.79 10.32
N ILE A 101 2.82 6.64 9.80
CA ILE A 101 2.04 5.41 9.84
C ILE A 101 2.78 4.40 10.72
N THR A 102 2.02 3.49 11.33
CA THR A 102 2.60 2.40 12.10
C THR A 102 2.18 1.08 11.47
N LEU A 103 3.17 0.25 11.15
CA LEU A 103 2.97 -1.11 10.66
C LEU A 103 3.13 -2.04 11.86
N GLU A 104 2.01 -2.32 12.52
CA GLU A 104 2.06 -3.05 13.80
C GLU A 104 2.57 -4.47 13.65
N SER A 105 2.29 -5.11 12.51
CA SER A 105 2.70 -6.48 12.29
C SER A 105 4.23 -6.65 12.28
N VAL A 106 4.96 -5.60 11.93
CA VAL A 106 6.42 -5.63 11.89
C VAL A 106 7.06 -4.65 12.88
N GLY A 107 6.24 -3.95 13.67
CA GLY A 107 6.74 -3.07 14.73
C GLY A 107 7.50 -1.85 14.23
N ILE A 108 7.09 -1.28 13.11
CA ILE A 108 7.78 -0.17 12.48
C ILE A 108 6.85 1.04 12.41
N THR A 109 7.36 2.21 12.78
CA THR A 109 6.68 3.49 12.55
C THR A 109 7.45 4.26 11.49
N LEU A 110 6.75 4.67 10.43
CA LEU A 110 7.34 5.36 9.30
C LEU A 110 6.77 6.77 9.19
N PRO A 111 7.62 7.80 9.37
CA PRO A 111 7.19 9.17 9.08
C PRO A 111 6.98 9.35 7.58
N LEU A 112 5.95 10.09 7.21
CA LEU A 112 5.73 10.38 5.79
C LEU A 112 6.89 11.14 5.19
N SER A 113 7.58 11.96 5.97
CA SER A 113 8.77 12.66 5.50
C SER A 113 9.86 11.71 5.03
N GLU A 114 9.92 10.49 5.56
CA GLU A 114 10.88 9.49 5.09
C GLU A 114 10.35 8.70 3.89
N ILE A 115 9.07 8.42 3.88
CA ILE A 115 8.45 7.73 2.73
C ILE A 115 8.62 8.58 1.47
N TYR A 116 8.45 9.90 1.62
CA TYR A 116 8.54 10.83 0.51
C TYR A 116 9.88 11.56 0.43
N LEU A 117 10.94 10.97 0.98
CA LEU A 117 12.25 11.57 0.95
C LEU A 117 12.68 11.88 -0.48
N ARG A 118 13.09 13.11 -0.73
CA ARG A 118 13.50 13.60 -2.05
C ARG A 118 12.39 13.60 -3.11
N VAL A 119 11.14 13.46 -2.69
CA VAL A 119 10.01 13.62 -3.59
C VAL A 119 9.54 15.06 -3.50
N GLU A 120 9.42 15.69 -4.67
CA GLU A 120 8.87 17.04 -4.76
C GLU A 120 7.50 16.95 -5.38
N PHE A 121 6.55 17.60 -4.73
CA PHE A 121 5.19 17.65 -5.25
C PHE A 121 5.00 18.97 -5.99
N PRO A 122 4.30 18.97 -7.13
CA PRO A 122 3.99 20.23 -7.78
C PRO A 122 3.15 21.11 -6.86
N PRO A 123 3.32 22.44 -6.91
CA PRO A 123 2.48 23.31 -6.10
C PRO A 123 1.02 23.08 -6.44
N LEU A 124 0.18 23.16 -5.40
CA LEU A 124 -1.26 23.08 -5.63
C LEU A 124 -1.68 24.27 -6.47
N GLU A 125 -2.51 24.00 -7.47
CA GLU A 125 -3.06 25.07 -8.26
C GLU A 125 -3.98 25.93 -7.42
N PRO A 126 -3.99 27.23 -7.63
CA PRO A 126 -4.92 28.07 -6.88
C PRO A 126 -6.35 27.59 -7.08
N GLN A 127 -7.07 27.48 -6.01
CA GLN A 127 -8.48 27.15 -6.05
C GLN A 127 -9.22 28.38 -6.51
N THR A 128 -9.19 28.63 -7.78
CA THR A 128 -9.96 29.70 -8.30
C THR A 128 -11.38 29.28 -8.27
N GLY A 129 -12.12 30.16 -7.94
CA GLY A 129 -13.44 29.79 -7.86
C GLY A 129 -13.71 28.58 -8.63
N GLU A 130 -12.85 28.23 -8.74
CA GLU A 130 -12.93 27.24 -9.14
C GLU A 130 -12.97 26.51 -8.47
N LEU A 131 -13.13 27.03 -7.97
CA LEU A 131 -13.24 26.58 -7.58
C LEU A 131 -13.82 26.64 -7.32
N VAL A 132 -14.19 27.14 -7.25
CA VAL A 132 -14.77 27.24 -7.22
C VAL A 132 -15.43 26.64 -7.73
N SER A 133 -15.76 26.57 -8.07
CA SER A 133 -16.35 25.98 -8.60
C SER A 133 -16.34 24.83 -8.72
N ARG A 134 -16.11 24.49 -8.57
CA ARG A 134 -16.02 23.34 -8.57
C ARG A 134 -16.29 22.78 -7.59
N ASP A 135 -16.42 23.46 -7.30
CA ASP A 135 -16.55 23.06 -6.70
C ASP A 135 -16.77 22.67 -6.26
N PRO A 136 -16.78 22.86 -5.95
CA PRO A 136 -16.96 22.39 -5.57
C PRO A 136 -17.30 21.82 -5.49
#